data_b49b1916af812e67f2a58f590e0742a1
#
_entry.id   b49b1916af812e67f2a58f590e0742a1
#
_cell.length_a   1.000
_cell.length_b   1.000
_cell.length_c   1.000
_cell.angle_alpha   90.00
_cell.angle_beta   90.00
_cell.angle_gamma   90.00
#
_symmetry.space_group_name_H-M   'P 1'
#
loop_
_entity.id
_entity.type
_entity.pdbx_description
1 polymer ?
#
loop_
_entity_poly.entity_id
_entity_poly.type
_entity_poly.pdbx_seq_one_letter_code
_entity_poly.pdbx_strand_id
1 'polypeptide(L)'
;MYPVFLYQITDIRTEPLFMFLVTATLYFFLRGLQSASIAHPLLAGVSVSLASLTRPVALILIPFLAICYMIRPGIRAKKMTALIFCFLIGVLITLAPWTIRNYIKYGEVILVNNAGGYNFWRGSSKEMYELTTIKDQAAFSTASEQFETDHQRTITREVNESADSPMARSRVWRRRGLENIKDHPELYFRYSLKKAVNYWRLWLNPQEYGKTKALMSALIFVPLYVLGFIGLLGYRKTNPWIFRFIIFYFLLFWVAHIPFQVVIRFRIPVTDPILLVFTGRAVRVFFQNLR
;
A
#
# COMPACT_ATOMS: atom_id res chain seq x y z
N MET A 1 -10.62 19.34 -8.58
CA MET A 1 -9.39 18.65 -8.16
C MET A 1 -9.65 17.95 -6.83
N TYR A 2 -9.16 16.71 -6.64
CA TYR A 2 -9.41 15.96 -5.40
C TYR A 2 -8.58 16.53 -4.24
N PRO A 3 -9.20 17.12 -3.18
CA PRO A 3 -8.47 17.93 -2.19
C PRO A 3 -7.39 17.17 -1.43
N VAL A 4 -7.57 15.85 -1.25
CA VAL A 4 -6.59 15.01 -0.55
C VAL A 4 -5.26 14.91 -1.30
N PHE A 5 -5.29 14.96 -2.63
CA PHE A 5 -4.05 14.98 -3.43
C PHE A 5 -3.30 16.30 -3.24
N LEU A 6 -4.01 17.42 -3.13
CA LEU A 6 -3.39 18.72 -2.81
C LEU A 6 -2.73 18.68 -1.44
N TYR A 7 -3.40 18.14 -0.42
CA TYR A 7 -2.82 18.03 0.92
C TYR A 7 -1.53 17.17 0.94
N GLN A 8 -1.45 16.14 0.09
CA GLN A 8 -0.24 15.31 0.03
C GLN A 8 0.97 15.99 -0.65
N ILE A 9 0.76 17.07 -1.40
CA ILE A 9 1.84 17.83 -2.07
C ILE A 9 2.38 18.96 -1.18
N THR A 10 1.67 19.37 -0.13
CA THR A 10 2.12 20.44 0.77
C THR A 10 3.34 20.06 1.61
N ASP A 11 3.55 18.77 1.84
CA ASP A 11 4.75 18.22 2.48
C ASP A 11 5.58 17.45 1.47
N ILE A 12 6.90 17.43 1.63
CA ILE A 12 7.80 16.55 0.83
C ILE A 12 7.59 15.10 1.27
N ARG A 13 6.67 14.42 0.60
CA ARG A 13 6.26 13.04 0.91
C ARG A 13 6.43 12.13 -0.31
N THR A 14 6.59 10.85 -0.06
CA THR A 14 6.72 9.83 -1.11
C THR A 14 5.37 9.44 -1.74
N GLU A 15 4.25 9.78 -1.12
CA GLU A 15 2.90 9.39 -1.53
C GLU A 15 2.54 9.84 -2.95
N PRO A 16 2.76 11.10 -3.38
CA PRO A 16 2.43 11.54 -4.74
C PRO A 16 3.19 10.78 -5.83
N LEU A 17 4.51 10.59 -5.63
CA LEU A 17 5.34 9.83 -6.57
C LEU A 17 4.90 8.35 -6.61
N PHE A 18 4.66 7.76 -5.44
CA PHE A 18 4.19 6.39 -5.33
C PHE A 18 2.84 6.20 -6.04
N MET A 19 1.88 7.11 -5.84
CA MET A 19 0.57 7.11 -6.50
C MET A 19 0.71 7.17 -8.02
N PHE A 20 1.55 8.08 -8.53
CA PHE A 20 1.83 8.19 -9.96
C PHE A 20 2.40 6.88 -10.51
N LEU A 21 3.41 6.31 -9.86
CA LEU A 21 4.08 5.08 -10.33
C LEU A 21 3.17 3.86 -10.27
N VAL A 22 2.33 3.72 -9.25
CA VAL A 22 1.32 2.64 -9.17
C VAL A 22 0.27 2.81 -10.26
N THR A 23 -0.21 4.03 -10.48
CA THR A 23 -1.18 4.32 -11.56
C THR A 23 -0.58 4.03 -12.93
N ALA A 24 0.66 4.44 -13.18
CA ALA A 24 1.41 4.14 -14.40
C ALA A 24 1.60 2.62 -14.59
N THR A 25 1.91 1.90 -13.50
CA THR A 25 2.01 0.43 -13.52
C THR A 25 0.70 -0.20 -14.01
N LEU A 26 -0.42 0.17 -13.42
CA LEU A 26 -1.73 -0.37 -13.80
C LEU A 26 -2.11 0.02 -15.23
N TYR A 27 -1.84 1.25 -15.63
CA TYR A 27 -2.06 1.71 -17.01
C TYR A 27 -1.27 0.88 -18.01
N PHE A 28 0.04 0.75 -17.83
CA PHE A 28 0.89 -0.02 -18.75
C PHE A 28 0.57 -1.51 -18.72
N PHE A 29 0.23 -2.08 -17.56
CA PHE A 29 -0.24 -3.46 -17.44
C PHE A 29 -1.50 -3.68 -18.28
N LEU A 30 -2.53 -2.85 -18.13
CA LEU A 30 -3.78 -2.98 -18.88
C LEU A 30 -3.59 -2.73 -20.39
N ARG A 31 -2.73 -1.79 -20.77
CA ARG A 31 -2.38 -1.55 -22.18
C ARG A 31 -1.63 -2.72 -22.79
N GLY A 32 -0.75 -3.37 -22.04
CA GLY A 32 -0.05 -4.59 -22.48
C GLY A 32 -1.00 -5.74 -22.81
N LEU A 33 -2.10 -5.89 -22.07
CA LEU A 33 -3.13 -6.88 -22.38
C LEU A 33 -3.86 -6.62 -23.72
N GLN A 34 -4.01 -5.37 -24.10
CA GLN A 34 -4.75 -4.94 -25.30
C GLN A 34 -3.87 -4.77 -26.54
N SER A 35 -2.61 -4.41 -26.35
CA SER A 35 -1.65 -4.09 -27.40
C SER A 35 -0.78 -5.28 -27.79
N ALA A 36 -0.23 -5.26 -29.00
CA ALA A 36 0.84 -6.16 -29.42
C ALA A 36 2.24 -5.66 -29.02
N SER A 37 2.34 -4.42 -28.55
CA SER A 37 3.62 -3.79 -28.20
C SER A 37 4.21 -4.39 -26.92
N ILE A 38 5.48 -4.77 -26.97
CA ILE A 38 6.29 -5.25 -25.84
C ILE A 38 6.69 -4.11 -24.88
N ALA A 39 6.58 -2.86 -25.33
CA ALA A 39 6.94 -1.70 -24.52
C ALA A 39 6.03 -1.55 -23.29
N HIS A 40 4.72 -1.86 -23.41
CA HIS A 40 3.80 -1.70 -22.30
C HIS A 40 4.11 -2.62 -21.11
N PRO A 41 4.29 -3.96 -21.27
CA PRO A 41 4.65 -4.80 -20.15
C PRO A 41 6.05 -4.45 -19.57
N LEU A 42 7.01 -4.05 -20.42
CA LEU A 42 8.31 -3.57 -19.97
C LEU A 42 8.15 -2.34 -19.06
N LEU A 43 7.41 -1.33 -19.51
CA LEU A 43 7.13 -0.10 -18.75
C LEU A 43 6.33 -0.38 -17.47
N ALA A 44 5.43 -1.37 -17.48
CA ALA A 44 4.75 -1.82 -16.27
C ALA A 44 5.76 -2.37 -15.24
N GLY A 45 6.74 -3.19 -15.69
CA GLY A 45 7.82 -3.71 -14.87
C GLY A 45 8.73 -2.60 -14.31
N VAL A 46 9.11 -1.64 -15.14
CA VAL A 46 9.88 -0.46 -14.70
C VAL A 46 9.10 0.35 -13.66
N SER A 47 7.83 0.67 -13.94
CA SER A 47 7.00 1.49 -13.07
C SER A 47 6.74 0.83 -11.71
N VAL A 48 6.44 -0.48 -11.66
CA VAL A 48 6.23 -1.19 -10.38
C VAL A 48 7.52 -1.28 -9.56
N SER A 49 8.66 -1.38 -10.21
CA SER A 49 9.96 -1.42 -9.55
C SER A 49 10.32 -0.05 -8.96
N LEU A 50 10.12 1.03 -9.69
CA LEU A 50 10.27 2.39 -9.17
C LEU A 50 9.28 2.66 -8.03
N ALA A 51 8.02 2.19 -8.13
CA ALA A 51 7.06 2.24 -7.04
C ALA A 51 7.56 1.46 -5.81
N SER A 52 8.19 0.30 -6.01
CA SER A 52 8.76 -0.52 -4.93
C SER A 52 9.94 0.18 -4.26
N LEU A 53 10.80 0.85 -5.02
CA LEU A 53 11.91 1.67 -4.48
C LEU A 53 11.38 2.87 -3.69
N THR A 54 10.20 3.39 -4.05
CA THR A 54 9.53 4.46 -3.31
C THR A 54 8.87 3.92 -2.03
N ARG A 55 8.15 2.79 -2.14
CA ARG A 55 7.49 2.11 -1.02
C ARG A 55 7.51 0.59 -1.22
N PRO A 56 8.19 -0.17 -0.32
CA PRO A 56 8.39 -1.61 -0.45
C PRO A 56 7.11 -2.43 -0.60
N VAL A 57 5.97 -1.94 -0.14
CA VAL A 57 4.68 -2.64 -0.28
C VAL A 57 4.31 -2.90 -1.75
N ALA A 58 4.80 -2.09 -2.70
CA ALA A 58 4.55 -2.32 -4.12
C ALA A 58 5.22 -3.61 -4.66
N LEU A 59 6.20 -4.18 -3.97
CA LEU A 59 6.80 -5.48 -4.35
C LEU A 59 5.76 -6.58 -4.53
N ILE A 60 4.66 -6.53 -3.77
CA ILE A 60 3.56 -7.50 -3.88
C ILE A 60 2.84 -7.45 -5.24
N LEU A 61 2.91 -6.30 -5.94
CA LEU A 61 2.33 -6.18 -7.27
C LEU A 61 3.09 -6.99 -8.32
N ILE A 62 4.37 -7.25 -8.13
CA ILE A 62 5.19 -7.98 -9.12
C ILE A 62 4.61 -9.38 -9.35
N PRO A 63 4.52 -10.27 -8.33
CA PRO A 63 3.91 -11.58 -8.51
C PRO A 63 2.42 -11.48 -8.85
N PHE A 64 1.69 -10.53 -8.28
CA PHE A 64 0.27 -10.36 -8.58
C PHE A 64 0.01 -10.08 -10.06
N LEU A 65 0.73 -9.13 -10.67
CA LEU A 65 0.56 -8.78 -12.08
C LEU A 65 1.06 -9.89 -13.01
N ALA A 66 2.15 -10.59 -12.63
CA ALA A 66 2.61 -11.78 -13.36
C ALA A 66 1.53 -12.87 -13.39
N ILE A 67 0.91 -13.18 -12.24
CA ILE A 67 -0.22 -14.12 -12.15
C ILE A 67 -1.41 -13.63 -13.00
N CYS A 68 -1.72 -12.33 -12.95
CA CYS A 68 -2.81 -11.76 -13.75
C CYS A 68 -2.57 -11.91 -15.26
N TYR A 69 -1.32 -11.81 -15.73
CA TYR A 69 -0.98 -12.15 -17.12
C TYR A 69 -1.23 -13.63 -17.43
N MET A 70 -0.89 -14.53 -16.49
CA MET A 70 -1.07 -15.99 -16.67
C MET A 70 -2.55 -16.40 -16.74
N ILE A 71 -3.38 -15.84 -15.87
CA ILE A 71 -4.79 -16.25 -15.76
C ILE A 71 -5.75 -15.45 -16.65
N ARG A 72 -5.24 -14.53 -17.47
CA ARG A 72 -6.07 -13.72 -18.36
C ARG A 72 -6.70 -14.58 -19.48
N PRO A 73 -8.04 -14.71 -19.52
CA PRO A 73 -8.70 -15.47 -20.57
C PRO A 73 -8.48 -14.87 -21.97
N GLY A 74 -8.37 -15.75 -22.97
CA GLY A 74 -8.26 -15.32 -24.37
C GLY A 74 -6.86 -14.88 -24.83
N ILE A 75 -5.84 -14.95 -23.97
CA ILE A 75 -4.45 -14.70 -24.37
C ILE A 75 -3.81 -16.01 -24.78
N ARG A 76 -3.22 -16.03 -26.02
CA ARG A 76 -2.44 -17.19 -26.49
C ARG A 76 -1.17 -17.36 -25.62
N ALA A 77 -0.75 -18.61 -25.37
CA ALA A 77 0.42 -18.93 -24.54
C ALA A 77 1.69 -18.15 -24.95
N LYS A 78 1.99 -18.08 -26.26
CA LYS A 78 3.14 -17.32 -26.80
C LYS A 78 3.09 -15.83 -26.41
N LYS A 79 1.90 -15.20 -26.48
CA LYS A 79 1.74 -13.80 -26.08
C LYS A 79 1.87 -13.65 -24.56
N MET A 80 1.28 -14.57 -23.81
CA MET A 80 1.38 -14.59 -22.33
C MET A 80 2.83 -14.65 -21.88
N THR A 81 3.63 -15.59 -22.43
CA THR A 81 5.05 -15.71 -22.11
C THR A 81 5.82 -14.43 -22.44
N ALA A 82 5.56 -13.83 -23.60
CA ALA A 82 6.20 -12.56 -24.00
C ALA A 82 5.83 -11.41 -23.05
N LEU A 83 4.57 -11.28 -22.61
CA LEU A 83 4.13 -10.27 -21.66
C LEU A 83 4.85 -10.41 -20.32
N ILE A 84 4.90 -11.63 -19.77
CA ILE A 84 5.56 -11.93 -18.48
C ILE A 84 7.07 -11.68 -18.61
N PHE A 85 7.70 -12.17 -19.68
CA PHE A 85 9.14 -12.00 -19.90
C PHE A 85 9.54 -10.52 -20.00
N CYS A 86 8.84 -9.72 -20.83
CA CYS A 86 9.12 -8.29 -20.93
C CYS A 86 8.84 -7.54 -19.61
N PHE A 87 7.78 -7.92 -18.89
CA PHE A 87 7.47 -7.37 -17.57
C PHE A 87 8.61 -7.64 -16.57
N LEU A 88 9.07 -8.89 -16.48
CA LEU A 88 10.17 -9.28 -15.57
C LEU A 88 11.51 -8.65 -15.98
N ILE A 89 11.79 -8.46 -17.27
CA ILE A 89 12.94 -7.70 -17.71
C ILE A 89 12.87 -6.25 -17.20
N GLY A 90 11.72 -5.58 -17.32
CA GLY A 90 11.55 -4.24 -16.77
C GLY A 90 11.76 -4.18 -15.25
N VAL A 91 11.27 -5.20 -14.53
CA VAL A 91 11.53 -5.35 -13.09
C VAL A 91 13.03 -5.50 -12.82
N LEU A 92 13.69 -6.42 -13.50
CA LEU A 92 15.09 -6.74 -13.28
C LEU A 92 16.00 -5.53 -13.58
N ILE A 93 15.84 -4.90 -14.73
CA ILE A 93 16.65 -3.73 -15.14
C ILE A 93 16.58 -2.61 -14.08
N THR A 94 15.40 -2.44 -13.47
CA THR A 94 15.18 -1.35 -12.51
C THR A 94 15.64 -1.70 -11.09
N LEU A 95 15.38 -2.91 -10.60
CA LEU A 95 15.76 -3.31 -9.24
C LEU A 95 17.22 -3.77 -9.12
N ALA A 96 17.78 -4.38 -10.16
CA ALA A 96 19.13 -4.97 -10.08
C ALA A 96 20.21 -3.93 -9.74
N PRO A 97 20.28 -2.73 -10.34
CA PRO A 97 21.31 -1.74 -9.98
C PRO A 97 21.26 -1.36 -8.51
N TRP A 98 20.06 -1.18 -7.94
CA TRP A 98 19.89 -0.87 -6.53
C TRP A 98 20.27 -2.04 -5.62
N THR A 99 19.86 -3.25 -5.98
CA THR A 99 20.19 -4.47 -5.23
C THR A 99 21.70 -4.75 -5.25
N ILE A 100 22.34 -4.60 -6.42
CA ILE A 100 23.79 -4.76 -6.58
C ILE A 100 24.53 -3.72 -5.74
N ARG A 101 24.13 -2.45 -5.80
CA ARG A 101 24.72 -1.40 -4.97
C ARG A 101 24.59 -1.73 -3.48
N ASN A 102 23.45 -2.25 -3.03
CA ASN A 102 23.24 -2.63 -1.64
C ASN A 102 24.13 -3.83 -1.26
N TYR A 103 24.26 -4.81 -2.15
CA TYR A 103 25.16 -5.95 -1.94
C TYR A 103 26.62 -5.53 -1.81
N ILE A 104 27.09 -4.66 -2.70
CA ILE A 104 28.47 -4.13 -2.63
C ILE A 104 28.70 -3.36 -1.33
N LYS A 105 27.71 -2.56 -0.89
CA LYS A 105 27.88 -1.71 0.30
C LYS A 105 27.74 -2.46 1.62
N TYR A 106 26.86 -3.44 1.70
CA TYR A 106 26.48 -4.09 2.96
C TYR A 106 26.80 -5.59 3.02
N GLY A 107 27.28 -6.20 1.92
CA GLY A 107 27.49 -7.65 1.84
C GLY A 107 26.20 -8.48 1.87
N GLU A 108 25.02 -7.83 1.77
CA GLU A 108 23.71 -8.47 1.96
C GLU A 108 22.76 -8.10 0.82
N VAL A 109 21.91 -9.07 0.40
CA VAL A 109 20.89 -8.86 -0.64
C VAL A 109 19.72 -8.09 -0.05
N ILE A 110 19.64 -6.80 -0.34
CA ILE A 110 18.55 -5.89 0.06
C ILE A 110 17.86 -5.39 -1.19
N LEU A 111 16.69 -5.94 -1.53
CA LEU A 111 15.95 -5.59 -2.76
C LEU A 111 15.55 -4.11 -2.80
N VAL A 112 15.03 -3.57 -1.71
CA VAL A 112 14.56 -2.18 -1.62
C VAL A 112 15.12 -1.52 -0.37
N ASN A 113 14.62 -1.90 0.81
CA ASN A 113 15.09 -1.42 2.11
C ASN A 113 14.95 -2.52 3.19
N ASN A 114 15.43 -2.22 4.38
CA ASN A 114 15.44 -3.13 5.53
C ASN A 114 14.43 -2.74 6.63
N ALA A 115 13.52 -1.80 6.36
CA ALA A 115 12.56 -1.31 7.37
C ALA A 115 11.41 -2.30 7.69
N GLY A 116 11.33 -3.42 6.95
CA GLY A 116 10.25 -4.41 7.12
C GLY A 116 10.15 -4.97 8.55
N GLY A 117 11.28 -5.28 9.17
CA GLY A 117 11.32 -5.77 10.55
C GLY A 117 10.79 -4.74 11.55
N TYR A 118 11.23 -3.50 11.44
CA TYR A 118 10.77 -2.39 12.28
C TYR A 118 9.26 -2.13 12.12
N ASN A 119 8.77 -2.04 10.88
CA ASN A 119 7.35 -1.83 10.62
C ASN A 119 6.48 -2.99 11.13
N PHE A 120 6.99 -4.23 11.04
CA PHE A 120 6.33 -5.40 11.59
C PHE A 120 6.26 -5.34 13.12
N TRP A 121 7.37 -4.99 13.81
CA TRP A 121 7.38 -4.78 15.23
C TRP A 121 6.36 -3.69 15.66
N ARG A 122 6.34 -2.53 15.01
CA ARG A 122 5.32 -1.50 15.29
C ARG A 122 3.89 -2.03 15.10
N GLY A 123 3.67 -2.86 14.08
CA GLY A 123 2.36 -3.46 13.79
C GLY A 123 1.94 -4.55 14.78
N SER A 124 2.85 -5.05 15.62
CA SER A 124 2.61 -6.11 16.61
C SER A 124 2.81 -5.67 18.06
N SER A 125 3.25 -4.41 18.31
CA SER A 125 3.56 -3.97 19.66
C SER A 125 2.30 -3.69 20.48
N LYS A 126 2.38 -4.01 21.78
CA LYS A 126 1.32 -3.78 22.75
C LYS A 126 1.04 -2.28 22.91
N GLU A 127 2.08 -1.49 23.00
CA GLU A 127 2.01 -0.04 23.19
C GLU A 127 1.28 0.64 22.03
N MET A 128 1.54 0.20 20.78
CA MET A 128 0.82 0.70 19.62
C MET A 128 -0.67 0.34 19.64
N TYR A 129 -1.03 -0.82 20.20
CA TYR A 129 -2.44 -1.16 20.41
C TYR A 129 -3.07 -0.27 21.49
N GLU A 130 -2.40 -0.08 22.63
CA GLU A 130 -2.87 0.75 23.74
C GLU A 130 -3.13 2.18 23.29
N LEU A 131 -2.23 2.80 22.49
CA LEU A 131 -2.46 4.10 21.87
C LEU A 131 -3.79 4.17 21.09
N THR A 132 -4.18 3.09 20.43
CA THR A 132 -5.44 3.07 19.70
C THR A 132 -6.69 3.01 20.56
N THR A 133 -6.56 2.75 21.87
CA THR A 133 -7.69 2.71 22.82
C THR A 133 -7.97 4.06 23.47
N ILE A 134 -7.03 4.99 23.43
CA ILE A 134 -7.16 6.35 23.99
C ILE A 134 -8.16 7.12 23.14
N LYS A 135 -9.22 7.66 23.76
CA LYS A 135 -10.29 8.39 23.05
C LYS A 135 -10.09 9.91 23.09
N ASP A 136 -9.49 10.40 24.16
CA ASP A 136 -9.19 11.82 24.34
C ASP A 136 -8.02 12.25 23.45
N GLN A 137 -8.15 13.40 22.76
CA GLN A 137 -7.15 13.86 21.80
C GLN A 137 -5.87 14.33 22.49
N ALA A 138 -5.96 15.02 23.63
CA ALA A 138 -4.78 15.51 24.32
C ALA A 138 -4.00 14.35 24.95
N ALA A 139 -4.71 13.41 25.61
CA ALA A 139 -4.11 12.19 26.14
C ALA A 139 -3.46 11.33 25.05
N PHE A 140 -4.09 11.20 23.88
CA PHE A 140 -3.51 10.49 22.74
C PHE A 140 -2.23 11.17 22.24
N SER A 141 -2.23 12.50 22.10
CA SER A 141 -1.04 13.26 21.67
C SER A 141 0.13 13.05 22.60
N THR A 142 -0.09 13.20 23.93
CA THR A 142 0.94 13.02 24.95
C THR A 142 1.48 11.58 24.97
N ALA A 143 0.60 10.59 24.96
CA ALA A 143 1.01 9.17 24.96
C ALA A 143 1.75 8.78 23.68
N SER A 144 1.33 9.33 22.51
CA SER A 144 2.01 9.10 21.23
C SER A 144 3.41 9.72 21.21
N GLU A 145 3.56 10.91 21.75
CA GLU A 145 4.85 11.60 21.88
C GLU A 145 5.78 10.83 22.82
N GLN A 146 5.29 10.40 23.97
CA GLN A 146 6.06 9.55 24.91
C GLN A 146 6.49 8.24 24.26
N PHE A 147 5.61 7.58 23.52
CA PHE A 147 5.98 6.36 22.80
C PHE A 147 7.10 6.61 21.79
N GLU A 148 7.03 7.70 21.01
CA GLU A 148 8.03 7.99 19.98
C GLU A 148 9.36 8.51 20.56
N THR A 149 9.32 9.29 21.63
CA THR A 149 10.53 9.87 22.25
C THR A 149 11.25 8.88 23.15
N ASP A 150 10.56 8.25 24.07
CA ASP A 150 11.19 7.45 25.12
C ASP A 150 11.27 5.97 24.74
N HIS A 151 10.12 5.35 24.51
CA HIS A 151 10.04 3.90 24.29
C HIS A 151 10.71 3.51 22.96
N GLN A 152 10.32 4.16 21.87
CA GLN A 152 10.85 3.84 20.55
C GLN A 152 12.34 4.17 20.39
N ARG A 153 12.82 5.30 20.94
CA ARG A 153 14.24 5.66 20.91
C ARG A 153 15.09 4.68 21.71
N THR A 154 14.66 4.31 22.90
CA THR A 154 15.36 3.33 23.75
C THR A 154 15.51 2.00 23.04
N ILE A 155 14.42 1.43 22.53
CA ILE A 155 14.47 0.16 21.80
C ILE A 155 15.29 0.27 20.52
N THR A 156 15.19 1.39 19.79
CA THR A 156 15.99 1.62 18.57
C THR A 156 17.48 1.65 18.88
N ARG A 157 17.88 2.27 20.00
CA ARG A 157 19.27 2.28 20.44
C ARG A 157 19.76 0.87 20.77
N GLU A 158 19.00 0.11 21.58
CA GLU A 158 19.33 -1.29 21.89
C GLU A 158 19.48 -2.17 20.65
N VAL A 159 18.58 -2.02 19.66
CA VAL A 159 18.67 -2.78 18.41
C VAL A 159 19.90 -2.37 17.58
N ASN A 160 20.26 -1.08 17.57
CA ASN A 160 21.44 -0.59 16.87
C ASN A 160 22.74 -1.08 17.51
N GLU A 161 22.76 -1.20 18.84
CA GLU A 161 23.90 -1.71 19.61
C GLU A 161 24.03 -3.25 19.51
N SER A 162 22.92 -3.96 19.29
CA SER A 162 22.87 -5.43 19.23
C SER A 162 23.19 -6.04 17.86
N ALA A 163 23.33 -5.22 16.81
CA ALA A 163 23.48 -5.73 15.46
C ALA A 163 24.23 -4.77 14.52
N ASP A 164 25.30 -5.29 13.88
CA ASP A 164 26.23 -4.49 13.07
C ASP A 164 25.74 -4.19 11.65
N SER A 165 24.83 -5.02 11.08
CA SER A 165 24.34 -4.84 9.72
C SER A 165 22.87 -4.42 9.66
N PRO A 166 22.45 -3.71 8.58
CA PRO A 166 21.06 -3.32 8.38
C PRO A 166 20.09 -4.50 8.41
N MET A 167 20.46 -5.64 7.83
CA MET A 167 19.62 -6.83 7.83
C MET A 167 19.61 -7.54 9.18
N ALA A 168 20.74 -7.54 9.90
CA ALA A 168 20.79 -8.05 11.27
C ALA A 168 19.82 -7.28 12.17
N ARG A 169 19.82 -5.94 12.10
CA ARG A 169 18.83 -5.09 12.80
C ARG A 169 17.39 -5.40 12.42
N SER A 170 17.14 -5.56 11.13
CA SER A 170 15.80 -5.95 10.66
C SER A 170 15.35 -7.33 11.18
N ARG A 171 16.27 -8.29 11.31
CA ARG A 171 16.01 -9.59 11.94
C ARG A 171 15.69 -9.46 13.44
N VAL A 172 16.44 -8.62 14.18
CA VAL A 172 16.16 -8.34 15.60
C VAL A 172 14.77 -7.73 15.77
N TRP A 173 14.44 -6.71 14.98
CA TRP A 173 13.10 -6.11 14.99
C TRP A 173 12.00 -7.13 14.70
N ARG A 174 12.18 -7.97 13.68
CA ARG A 174 11.22 -9.01 13.35
C ARG A 174 11.06 -10.03 14.47
N ARG A 175 12.16 -10.45 15.10
CA ARG A 175 12.12 -11.36 16.26
C ARG A 175 11.32 -10.75 17.40
N ARG A 176 11.59 -9.50 17.80
CA ARG A 176 10.80 -8.79 18.84
C ARG A 176 9.31 -8.71 18.48
N GLY A 177 8.99 -8.48 17.21
CA GLY A 177 7.60 -8.51 16.75
C GLY A 177 6.93 -9.88 16.89
N LEU A 178 7.66 -10.96 16.61
CA LEU A 178 7.16 -12.34 16.81
C LEU A 178 7.01 -12.69 18.29
N GLU A 179 7.94 -12.26 19.15
CA GLU A 179 7.86 -12.39 20.60
C GLU A 179 6.60 -11.70 21.14
N ASN A 180 6.34 -10.45 20.74
CA ASN A 180 5.10 -9.74 21.10
C ASN A 180 3.83 -10.52 20.72
N ILE A 181 3.81 -11.13 19.54
CA ILE A 181 2.66 -11.94 19.09
C ILE A 181 2.53 -13.21 19.92
N LYS A 182 3.65 -13.86 20.24
CA LYS A 182 3.67 -15.10 21.04
C LYS A 182 3.22 -14.84 22.48
N ASP A 183 3.67 -13.74 23.08
CA ASP A 183 3.39 -13.40 24.46
C ASP A 183 1.96 -12.83 24.63
N HIS A 184 1.43 -12.18 23.58
CA HIS A 184 0.12 -11.54 23.62
C HIS A 184 -0.71 -11.84 22.33
N PRO A 185 -1.04 -13.10 22.01
CA PRO A 185 -1.68 -13.48 20.75
C PRO A 185 -3.09 -12.88 20.58
N GLU A 186 -3.87 -12.83 21.67
CA GLU A 186 -5.21 -12.23 21.66
C GLU A 186 -5.17 -10.73 21.36
N LEU A 187 -4.23 -10.02 21.96
CA LEU A 187 -4.04 -8.60 21.76
C LEU A 187 -3.63 -8.29 20.31
N TYR A 188 -2.71 -9.10 19.76
CA TYR A 188 -2.34 -8.97 18.34
C TYR A 188 -3.52 -9.24 17.40
N PHE A 189 -4.35 -10.23 17.68
CA PHE A 189 -5.55 -10.51 16.90
C PHE A 189 -6.53 -9.34 16.94
N ARG A 190 -6.86 -8.82 18.13
CA ARG A 190 -7.73 -7.64 18.30
C ARG A 190 -7.17 -6.42 17.58
N TYR A 191 -5.85 -6.19 17.67
CA TYR A 191 -5.18 -5.08 16.98
C TYR A 191 -5.24 -5.26 15.45
N SER A 192 -5.04 -6.47 14.96
CA SER A 192 -5.11 -6.78 13.53
C SER A 192 -6.51 -6.56 12.96
N LEU A 193 -7.57 -6.95 13.69
CA LEU A 193 -8.95 -6.63 13.32
C LEU A 193 -9.19 -5.11 13.29
N LYS A 194 -8.71 -4.39 14.29
CA LYS A 194 -8.83 -2.93 14.34
C LYS A 194 -8.11 -2.27 13.17
N LYS A 195 -6.91 -2.75 12.81
CA LYS A 195 -6.15 -2.29 11.63
C LYS A 195 -6.90 -2.59 10.33
N ALA A 196 -7.47 -3.78 10.19
CA ALA A 196 -8.24 -4.18 9.02
C ALA A 196 -9.46 -3.25 8.80
N VAL A 197 -10.19 -2.92 9.85
CA VAL A 197 -11.30 -1.96 9.79
C VAL A 197 -10.80 -0.54 9.52
N ASN A 198 -9.76 -0.10 10.21
CA ASN A 198 -9.18 1.24 10.06
C ASN A 198 -8.62 1.50 8.66
N TYR A 199 -8.17 0.49 7.94
CA TYR A 199 -7.73 0.64 6.54
C TYR A 199 -8.84 1.22 5.66
N TRP A 200 -10.09 0.80 5.87
CA TRP A 200 -11.25 1.26 5.09
C TRP A 200 -11.99 2.46 5.71
N ARG A 201 -11.49 3.03 6.81
CA ARG A 201 -12.12 4.17 7.46
C ARG A 201 -12.19 5.38 6.50
N LEU A 202 -13.37 5.94 6.34
CA LEU A 202 -13.66 7.02 5.38
C LEU A 202 -13.51 8.43 5.98
N TRP A 203 -12.77 8.55 7.07
CA TRP A 203 -12.45 9.83 7.72
C TRP A 203 -11.11 9.77 8.44
N LEU A 204 -10.48 10.91 8.65
CA LEU A 204 -9.25 11.04 9.43
C LEU A 204 -9.50 10.59 10.88
N ASN A 205 -8.44 10.17 11.56
CA ASN A 205 -8.54 9.77 12.97
C ASN A 205 -8.91 10.98 13.84
N PRO A 206 -10.10 10.99 14.52
CA PRO A 206 -10.45 12.11 15.39
C PRO A 206 -9.52 12.30 16.58
N GLN A 207 -8.85 11.25 17.03
CA GLN A 207 -7.88 11.29 18.12
C GLN A 207 -6.59 12.02 17.71
N GLU A 208 -6.19 11.91 16.45
CA GLU A 208 -4.98 12.52 15.90
C GLU A 208 -5.26 13.91 15.31
N TYR A 209 -6.38 14.07 14.59
CA TYR A 209 -6.67 15.28 13.80
C TYR A 209 -7.81 16.14 14.35
N GLY A 210 -8.54 15.68 15.36
CA GLY A 210 -9.72 16.33 15.90
C GLY A 210 -11.01 16.04 15.12
N LYS A 211 -12.16 16.26 15.77
CA LYS A 211 -13.50 15.93 15.23
C LYS A 211 -13.85 16.73 13.97
N THR A 212 -13.51 18.01 13.92
CA THR A 212 -13.81 18.87 12.76
C THR A 212 -13.12 18.40 11.50
N LYS A 213 -11.80 18.11 11.55
CA LYS A 213 -11.06 17.60 10.39
C LYS A 213 -11.53 16.21 9.99
N ALA A 214 -11.92 15.38 10.96
CA ALA A 214 -12.50 14.07 10.69
C ALA A 214 -13.83 14.20 9.91
N LEU A 215 -14.72 15.10 10.31
CA LEU A 215 -15.99 15.35 9.62
C LEU A 215 -15.75 15.91 8.20
N MET A 216 -14.89 16.91 8.06
CA MET A 216 -14.55 17.47 6.74
C MET A 216 -13.98 16.40 5.79
N SER A 217 -13.12 15.54 6.29
CA SER A 217 -12.57 14.43 5.49
C SER A 217 -13.63 13.40 5.10
N ALA A 218 -14.61 13.12 5.98
CA ALA A 218 -15.72 12.23 5.68
C ALA A 218 -16.57 12.76 4.52
N LEU A 219 -16.85 14.07 4.48
CA LEU A 219 -17.60 14.70 3.38
C LEU A 219 -16.93 14.51 2.00
N ILE A 220 -15.61 14.31 1.97
CA ILE A 220 -14.86 14.06 0.74
C ILE A 220 -14.78 12.56 0.43
N PHE A 221 -14.38 11.75 1.42
CA PHE A 221 -14.13 10.32 1.20
C PHE A 221 -15.42 9.52 1.00
N VAL A 222 -16.48 9.82 1.76
CA VAL A 222 -17.72 9.01 1.70
C VAL A 222 -18.35 9.07 0.31
N PRO A 223 -18.61 10.23 -0.31
CA PRO A 223 -19.16 10.28 -1.67
C PRO A 223 -18.25 9.60 -2.71
N LEU A 224 -16.93 9.83 -2.63
CA LEU A 224 -15.97 9.20 -3.53
C LEU A 224 -16.08 7.67 -3.47
N TYR A 225 -16.07 7.11 -2.26
CA TYR A 225 -16.08 5.67 -2.08
C TYR A 225 -17.42 5.06 -2.48
N VAL A 226 -18.54 5.67 -2.08
CA VAL A 226 -19.89 5.21 -2.44
C VAL A 226 -20.07 5.22 -3.96
N LEU A 227 -19.81 6.35 -4.62
CA LEU A 227 -19.96 6.47 -6.06
C LEU A 227 -18.93 5.62 -6.81
N GLY A 228 -17.69 5.55 -6.32
CA GLY A 228 -16.65 4.71 -6.89
C GLY A 228 -17.00 3.23 -6.86
N PHE A 229 -17.51 2.72 -5.74
CA PHE A 229 -17.97 1.33 -5.64
C PHE A 229 -19.23 1.07 -6.48
N ILE A 230 -20.19 2.00 -6.55
CA ILE A 230 -21.36 1.88 -7.45
C ILE A 230 -20.87 1.78 -8.91
N GLY A 231 -19.95 2.66 -9.34
CA GLY A 231 -19.39 2.62 -10.69
C GLY A 231 -18.61 1.32 -10.96
N LEU A 232 -17.87 0.80 -9.98
CA LEU A 232 -17.16 -0.47 -10.07
C LEU A 232 -18.12 -1.66 -10.16
N LEU A 233 -19.19 -1.69 -9.34
CA LEU A 233 -20.22 -2.74 -9.39
C LEU A 233 -20.90 -2.79 -10.75
N GLY A 234 -21.14 -1.64 -11.40
CA GLY A 234 -21.63 -1.59 -12.78
C GLY A 234 -20.70 -2.27 -13.79
N TYR A 235 -19.41 -2.39 -13.50
CA TYR A 235 -18.44 -3.10 -14.33
C TYR A 235 -18.53 -4.62 -14.22
N ARG A 236 -19.14 -5.15 -13.17
CA ARG A 236 -19.29 -6.61 -12.97
C ARG A 236 -19.91 -7.31 -14.16
N LYS A 237 -20.92 -6.69 -14.78
CA LYS A 237 -21.63 -7.26 -15.94
C LYS A 237 -20.91 -6.99 -17.26
N THR A 238 -20.34 -5.80 -17.45
CA THR A 238 -19.74 -5.39 -18.73
C THR A 238 -18.30 -5.87 -18.91
N ASN A 239 -17.52 -5.95 -17.84
CA ASN A 239 -16.14 -6.47 -17.86
C ASN A 239 -15.80 -7.20 -16.56
N PRO A 240 -16.27 -8.46 -16.40
CA PRO A 240 -16.10 -9.20 -15.16
C PRO A 240 -14.63 -9.49 -14.80
N TRP A 241 -13.73 -9.50 -15.79
CA TRP A 241 -12.30 -9.67 -15.51
C TRP A 241 -11.70 -8.43 -14.85
N ILE A 242 -11.93 -7.23 -15.38
CA ILE A 242 -11.45 -5.97 -14.76
C ILE A 242 -12.06 -5.80 -13.37
N PHE A 243 -13.35 -6.11 -13.20
CA PHE A 243 -14.00 -6.07 -11.91
C PHE A 243 -13.26 -6.95 -10.89
N ARG A 244 -13.03 -8.23 -11.22
CA ARG A 244 -12.30 -9.17 -10.34
C ARG A 244 -10.87 -8.71 -10.09
N PHE A 245 -10.15 -8.26 -11.13
CA PHE A 245 -8.80 -7.73 -11.02
C PHE A 245 -8.71 -6.61 -9.97
N ILE A 246 -9.64 -5.63 -10.02
CA ILE A 246 -9.63 -4.50 -9.09
C ILE A 246 -9.98 -4.94 -7.66
N ILE A 247 -10.95 -5.84 -7.50
CA ILE A 247 -11.28 -6.39 -6.19
C ILE A 247 -10.07 -7.11 -5.57
N PHE A 248 -9.39 -8.00 -6.35
CA PHE A 248 -8.20 -8.67 -5.85
C PHE A 248 -7.04 -7.72 -5.59
N TYR A 249 -6.87 -6.69 -6.40
CA TYR A 249 -5.89 -5.63 -6.17
C TYR A 249 -6.16 -4.90 -4.83
N PHE A 250 -7.40 -4.53 -4.54
CA PHE A 250 -7.75 -3.91 -3.26
C PHE A 250 -7.54 -4.85 -2.08
N LEU A 251 -7.96 -6.10 -2.21
CA LEU A 251 -7.74 -7.14 -1.18
C LEU A 251 -6.25 -7.37 -0.92
N LEU A 252 -5.43 -7.40 -1.97
CA LEU A 252 -3.99 -7.58 -1.88
C LEU A 252 -3.35 -6.50 -1.00
N PHE A 253 -3.62 -5.22 -1.29
CA PHE A 253 -3.08 -4.12 -0.48
C PHE A 253 -3.65 -4.10 0.93
N TRP A 254 -4.93 -4.38 1.08
CA TRP A 254 -5.58 -4.47 2.39
C TRP A 254 -4.91 -5.51 3.28
N VAL A 255 -4.82 -6.74 2.81
CA VAL A 255 -4.22 -7.86 3.56
C VAL A 255 -2.73 -7.61 3.83
N ALA A 256 -1.99 -7.08 2.86
CA ALA A 256 -0.56 -6.80 3.01
C ALA A 256 -0.24 -5.75 4.08
N HIS A 257 -1.17 -4.85 4.39
CA HIS A 257 -0.94 -3.84 5.43
C HIS A 257 -1.28 -4.33 6.86
N ILE A 258 -2.12 -5.38 7.01
CA ILE A 258 -2.58 -5.84 8.33
C ILE A 258 -1.43 -6.20 9.29
N PRO A 259 -0.35 -6.90 8.87
CA PRO A 259 0.78 -7.21 9.76
C PRO A 259 1.57 -5.99 10.24
N PHE A 260 1.43 -4.86 9.53
CA PHE A 260 2.19 -3.63 9.78
C PHE A 260 1.33 -2.55 10.45
N GLN A 261 1.90 -1.38 10.68
CA GLN A 261 1.13 -0.21 11.09
C GLN A 261 0.20 0.23 9.94
N VAL A 262 -1.08 0.47 10.23
CA VAL A 262 -2.07 0.92 9.25
C VAL A 262 -2.53 2.33 9.55
N VAL A 263 -2.34 3.22 8.57
CA VAL A 263 -2.88 4.58 8.57
C VAL A 263 -3.56 4.87 7.22
N ILE A 264 -4.57 5.72 7.21
CA ILE A 264 -5.37 6.07 6.02
C ILE A 264 -4.48 6.46 4.82
N ARG A 265 -3.39 7.19 5.05
CA ARG A 265 -2.48 7.66 4.00
C ARG A 265 -1.85 6.52 3.17
N PHE A 266 -1.81 5.28 3.67
CA PHE A 266 -1.27 4.15 2.93
C PHE A 266 -2.25 3.62 1.88
N ARG A 267 -3.56 3.79 2.11
CA ARG A 267 -4.61 3.40 1.17
C ARG A 267 -4.76 4.39 0.02
N ILE A 268 -4.70 5.70 0.32
CA ILE A 268 -4.98 6.77 -0.65
C ILE A 268 -4.23 6.57 -1.97
N PRO A 269 -2.91 6.36 -2.02
CA PRO A 269 -2.18 6.23 -3.28
C PRO A 269 -2.59 5.03 -4.15
N VAL A 270 -3.13 3.99 -3.54
CA VAL A 270 -3.44 2.73 -4.23
C VAL A 270 -4.93 2.56 -4.55
N THR A 271 -5.82 3.19 -3.79
CA THR A 271 -7.27 2.97 -3.89
C THR A 271 -7.98 4.16 -4.55
N ASP A 272 -7.67 5.38 -4.11
CA ASP A 272 -8.42 6.57 -4.51
C ASP A 272 -8.32 6.89 -6.00
N PRO A 273 -7.16 6.78 -6.69
CA PRO A 273 -7.09 7.02 -8.14
C PRO A 273 -8.02 6.12 -8.95
N ILE A 274 -8.13 4.85 -8.53
CA ILE A 274 -9.00 3.87 -9.18
C ILE A 274 -10.47 4.23 -8.93
N LEU A 275 -10.83 4.52 -7.67
CA LEU A 275 -12.20 4.90 -7.32
C LEU A 275 -12.63 6.19 -7.99
N LEU A 276 -11.75 7.17 -8.17
CA LEU A 276 -12.04 8.39 -8.94
C LEU A 276 -12.46 8.09 -10.38
N VAL A 277 -11.79 7.16 -11.06
CA VAL A 277 -12.16 6.72 -12.42
C VAL A 277 -13.57 6.13 -12.42
N PHE A 278 -13.90 5.26 -11.44
CA PHE A 278 -15.22 4.64 -11.35
C PHE A 278 -16.30 5.61 -10.87
N THR A 279 -15.97 6.60 -10.04
CA THR A 279 -16.86 7.70 -9.68
C THR A 279 -17.29 8.48 -10.92
N GLY A 280 -16.35 8.84 -11.78
CA GLY A 280 -16.65 9.52 -13.05
C GLY A 280 -17.61 8.70 -13.92
N ARG A 281 -17.44 7.37 -13.95
CA ARG A 281 -18.37 6.48 -14.65
C ARG A 281 -19.76 6.48 -14.00
N ALA A 282 -19.88 6.35 -12.69
CA ALA A 282 -21.16 6.34 -11.98
C ALA A 282 -21.95 7.63 -12.28
N VAL A 283 -21.29 8.77 -12.18
CA VAL A 283 -21.86 10.08 -12.48
C VAL A 283 -22.35 10.16 -13.93
N ARG A 284 -21.51 9.70 -14.89
CA ARG A 284 -21.90 9.68 -16.30
C ARG A 284 -23.15 8.84 -16.55
N VAL A 285 -23.22 7.63 -16.01
CA VAL A 285 -24.40 6.73 -16.17
C VAL A 285 -25.63 7.36 -15.54
N PHE A 286 -25.51 8.00 -14.37
CA PHE A 286 -26.61 8.70 -13.73
C PHE A 286 -27.20 9.79 -14.64
N PHE A 287 -26.36 10.66 -15.22
CA PHE A 287 -26.84 11.72 -16.12
C PHE A 287 -27.36 11.20 -17.48
N GLN A 288 -26.89 10.05 -17.96
CA GLN A 288 -27.43 9.42 -19.16
C GLN A 288 -28.85 8.85 -18.96
N ASN A 289 -29.17 8.38 -17.75
CA ASN A 289 -30.49 7.86 -17.41
C ASN A 289 -31.53 8.96 -17.06
N LEU A 290 -31.09 10.21 -16.90
CA LEU A 290 -31.96 11.36 -16.67
C LEU A 290 -32.40 12.06 -17.99
N ARG A 291 -31.82 11.67 -19.12
CA ARG A 291 -32.18 12.12 -20.48
C ARG A 291 -33.04 11.07 -21.18
#